data_37749ed17eddc99464780f26921cb61a
#
_entry.id   37749ed17eddc99464780f26921cb61a
#
_cell.length_a   1.000
_cell.length_b   1.000
_cell.length_c   1.000
_cell.angle_alpha   90.00
_cell.angle_beta   90.00
_cell.angle_gamma   90.00
#
_symmetry.space_group_name_H-M   'P 1'
#
loop_
_entity.id
_entity.type
_entity.pdbx_description
1 polymer ?
#
loop_
_entity_poly.entity_id
_entity_poly.type
_entity_poly.pdbx_seq_one_letter_code
_entity_poly.pdbx_strand_id
1 'polypeptide(L)'
;MTSEQLLRFKELLSVPTKTYSEDMMVSYLESVLNGMDGVTFWKDGMKNLYATKGLLGEDEFYPMFIAHTDTVHQLVDQINVLEGKSSLPPTFGKTFPSDEIHDILYALDNNNNPTGIGGDDKSGIFICLELLRTLDKVKIGLFVSEETGCHGSSKCDLDFLSDVGYVVQYDAPGGHLITEVCSGVRLFENDGEFINRVLPVIEESMGNKMMLQSHPYTDVSQLKMKSDISCINISCGYYNMHTPKEFISIQDVDKALKSGHAIVNELGYNKFKYEYVKPTYPKYSLWEDTEFEDDDVDVFDFESENIKIKEDSDGIVIKSLITGEEIFLYNEDCFDLYEYLQNKLSDSFEY
;
A
#
# COMPACT_ATOMS: atom_id res chain seq x y z
N MET A 1 -21.56 -5.91 -4.05
CA MET A 1 -20.88 -6.78 -5.05
C MET A 1 -21.88 -7.70 -5.70
N THR A 2 -21.87 -7.81 -7.04
CA THR A 2 -22.72 -8.76 -7.78
C THR A 2 -22.16 -10.19 -7.69
N SER A 3 -23.00 -11.21 -8.00
CA SER A 3 -22.54 -12.61 -7.99
C SER A 3 -21.41 -12.86 -9.01
N GLU A 4 -21.44 -12.18 -10.15
CA GLU A 4 -20.38 -12.28 -11.17
C GLU A 4 -19.06 -11.63 -10.69
N GLN A 5 -19.12 -10.48 -10.03
CA GLN A 5 -17.96 -9.86 -9.42
C GLN A 5 -17.36 -10.76 -8.32
N LEU A 6 -18.22 -11.35 -7.47
CA LEU A 6 -17.76 -12.26 -6.43
C LEU A 6 -17.07 -13.50 -7.02
N LEU A 7 -17.59 -14.03 -8.14
CA LEU A 7 -16.96 -15.16 -8.83
C LEU A 7 -15.55 -14.77 -9.34
N ARG A 8 -15.42 -13.66 -10.08
CA ARG A 8 -14.12 -13.16 -10.56
C ARG A 8 -13.14 -12.88 -9.41
N PHE A 9 -13.65 -12.35 -8.30
CA PHE A 9 -12.81 -12.10 -7.13
C PHE A 9 -12.27 -13.40 -6.55
N LYS A 10 -13.10 -14.42 -6.38
CA LYS A 10 -12.66 -15.73 -5.90
C LYS A 10 -11.67 -16.41 -6.85
N GLU A 11 -11.84 -16.26 -8.15
CA GLU A 11 -10.88 -16.75 -9.16
C GLU A 11 -9.51 -16.08 -8.96
N LEU A 12 -9.47 -14.75 -8.85
CA LEU A 12 -8.25 -14.01 -8.57
C LEU A 12 -7.58 -14.44 -7.24
N LEU A 13 -8.38 -14.55 -6.17
CA LEU A 13 -7.89 -14.94 -4.85
C LEU A 13 -7.30 -16.36 -4.84
N SER A 14 -7.77 -17.25 -5.72
CA SER A 14 -7.27 -18.62 -5.84
C SER A 14 -5.92 -18.74 -6.55
N VAL A 15 -5.42 -17.66 -7.18
CA VAL A 15 -4.11 -17.66 -7.87
C VAL A 15 -2.99 -17.56 -6.85
N PRO A 16 -2.10 -18.56 -6.74
CA PRO A 16 -0.94 -18.48 -5.86
C PRO A 16 0.04 -17.41 -6.33
N THR A 17 0.51 -16.61 -5.39
CA THR A 17 1.57 -15.61 -5.63
C THR A 17 2.36 -15.38 -4.35
N LYS A 18 3.62 -14.99 -4.50
CA LYS A 18 4.53 -14.63 -3.42
C LYS A 18 5.59 -13.70 -3.97
N THR A 19 6.13 -12.82 -3.15
CA THR A 19 7.26 -11.94 -3.49
C THR A 19 8.38 -12.73 -4.18
N TYR A 20 8.87 -12.24 -5.32
CA TYR A 20 9.83 -12.87 -6.24
C TYR A 20 9.36 -14.16 -6.93
N SER A 21 8.07 -14.50 -6.82
CA SER A 21 7.46 -15.71 -7.44
C SER A 21 6.06 -15.41 -7.98
N GLU A 22 5.89 -14.26 -8.63
CA GLU A 22 4.62 -13.71 -9.11
C GLU A 22 4.21 -14.20 -10.51
N ASP A 23 5.00 -15.08 -11.15
CA ASP A 23 4.78 -15.48 -12.56
C ASP A 23 3.37 -16.00 -12.83
N MET A 24 2.79 -16.75 -11.90
CA MET A 24 1.42 -17.26 -12.04
C MET A 24 0.39 -16.13 -12.00
N MET A 25 0.53 -15.19 -11.06
CA MET A 25 -0.35 -14.03 -10.94
C MET A 25 -0.21 -13.13 -12.16
N VAL A 26 1.01 -12.78 -12.57
CA VAL A 26 1.26 -11.97 -13.77
C VAL A 26 0.64 -12.61 -15.02
N SER A 27 0.83 -13.92 -15.23
CA SER A 27 0.25 -14.64 -16.37
C SER A 27 -1.29 -14.66 -16.33
N TYR A 28 -1.87 -14.83 -15.14
CA TYR A 28 -3.33 -14.74 -14.96
C TYR A 28 -3.84 -13.34 -15.34
N LEU A 29 -3.18 -12.29 -14.84
CA LEU A 29 -3.54 -10.90 -15.12
C LEU A 29 -3.39 -10.54 -16.59
N GLU A 30 -2.32 -10.99 -17.26
CA GLU A 30 -2.18 -10.84 -18.74
C GLU A 30 -3.36 -11.49 -19.48
N SER A 31 -3.79 -12.67 -19.05
CA SER A 31 -4.96 -13.35 -19.65
C SER A 31 -6.25 -12.57 -19.42
N VAL A 32 -6.46 -12.03 -18.20
CA VAL A 32 -7.64 -11.22 -17.89
C VAL A 32 -7.65 -9.92 -18.69
N LEU A 33 -6.53 -9.21 -18.76
CA LEU A 33 -6.41 -7.95 -19.51
C LEU A 33 -6.61 -8.15 -21.01
N ASN A 34 -6.07 -9.25 -21.57
CA ASN A 34 -6.24 -9.59 -22.99
C ASN A 34 -7.71 -9.90 -23.36
N GLY A 35 -8.52 -10.32 -22.39
CA GLY A 35 -9.96 -10.55 -22.56
C GLY A 35 -10.85 -9.32 -22.40
N MET A 36 -10.29 -8.14 -22.12
CA MET A 36 -11.06 -6.91 -21.91
C MET A 36 -11.14 -6.06 -23.18
N ASP A 37 -12.36 -5.79 -23.63
CA ASP A 37 -12.59 -4.93 -24.80
C ASP A 37 -12.14 -3.47 -24.54
N GLY A 38 -11.43 -2.89 -25.52
CA GLY A 38 -10.98 -1.49 -25.48
C GLY A 38 -9.83 -1.21 -24.52
N VAL A 39 -9.22 -2.25 -23.97
CA VAL A 39 -8.03 -2.15 -23.11
C VAL A 39 -6.79 -2.43 -23.92
N THR A 40 -5.78 -1.57 -23.77
CA THR A 40 -4.42 -1.83 -24.22
C THR A 40 -3.54 -2.04 -22.99
N PHE A 41 -2.65 -3.03 -23.04
CA PHE A 41 -1.74 -3.28 -21.92
C PHE A 41 -0.36 -3.72 -22.39
N TRP A 42 0.63 -3.61 -21.53
CA TRP A 42 1.99 -4.08 -21.76
C TRP A 42 2.66 -4.43 -20.42
N LYS A 43 3.76 -5.14 -20.51
CA LYS A 43 4.55 -5.60 -19.37
C LYS A 43 5.99 -5.10 -19.52
N ASP A 44 6.55 -4.52 -18.46
CA ASP A 44 7.94 -4.08 -18.45
C ASP A 44 8.93 -5.20 -18.11
N GLY A 45 10.22 -4.84 -18.08
CA GLY A 45 11.30 -5.77 -17.75
C GLY A 45 11.30 -6.27 -16.30
N MET A 46 10.62 -5.57 -15.37
CA MET A 46 10.40 -5.99 -13.99
C MET A 46 9.20 -6.92 -13.84
N LYS A 47 8.40 -7.09 -14.88
CA LYS A 47 7.10 -7.76 -14.95
C LYS A 47 5.93 -6.93 -14.39
N ASN A 48 6.12 -5.63 -14.14
CA ASN A 48 4.98 -4.76 -13.88
C ASN A 48 4.04 -4.74 -15.08
N LEU A 49 2.73 -4.69 -14.81
CA LEU A 49 1.71 -4.60 -15.85
C LEU A 49 1.09 -3.21 -15.85
N TYR A 50 0.94 -2.65 -17.03
CA TYR A 50 0.33 -1.34 -17.26
C TYR A 50 -0.82 -1.49 -18.23
N ALA A 51 -1.98 -0.96 -17.91
CA ALA A 51 -3.12 -1.01 -18.83
C ALA A 51 -3.81 0.35 -18.92
N THR A 52 -4.34 0.63 -20.11
CA THR A 52 -5.05 1.86 -20.42
C THR A 52 -6.35 1.52 -21.14
N LYS A 53 -7.43 2.20 -20.78
CA LYS A 53 -8.71 2.17 -21.46
C LYS A 53 -9.18 3.57 -21.83
N GLY A 54 -9.77 3.71 -23.01
CA GLY A 54 -10.30 4.96 -23.52
C GLY A 54 -9.25 5.92 -24.08
N LEU A 55 -9.71 7.01 -24.65
CA LEU A 55 -8.86 8.07 -25.21
C LEU A 55 -9.17 9.40 -24.51
N LEU A 56 -8.14 10.14 -24.15
CA LEU A 56 -8.28 11.48 -23.57
C LEU A 56 -8.76 12.48 -24.61
N GLY A 57 -9.57 13.45 -24.15
CA GLY A 57 -9.85 14.67 -24.87
C GLY A 57 -8.72 15.69 -24.68
N GLU A 58 -8.92 16.88 -25.25
CA GLU A 58 -8.02 18.01 -25.05
C GLU A 58 -8.07 18.44 -23.55
N ASP A 59 -6.91 18.66 -22.95
CA ASP A 59 -6.75 19.03 -21.53
C ASP A 59 -7.26 18.01 -20.49
N GLU A 60 -7.52 16.75 -20.87
CA GLU A 60 -7.87 15.67 -19.96
C GLU A 60 -6.66 14.87 -19.49
N PHE A 61 -6.80 14.27 -18.31
CA PHE A 61 -5.80 13.38 -17.68
C PHE A 61 -6.47 12.12 -17.16
N TYR A 62 -5.78 10.97 -17.24
CA TYR A 62 -6.33 9.73 -16.70
C TYR A 62 -6.35 9.71 -15.17
N PRO A 63 -7.45 9.25 -14.54
CA PRO A 63 -7.35 8.64 -13.22
C PRO A 63 -6.49 7.37 -13.34
N MET A 64 -5.60 7.14 -12.38
CA MET A 64 -4.81 5.93 -12.31
C MET A 64 -5.05 5.19 -10.99
N PHE A 65 -5.31 3.89 -11.10
CA PHE A 65 -5.42 3.00 -9.95
C PHE A 65 -4.27 2.01 -9.95
N ILE A 66 -3.74 1.71 -8.77
CA ILE A 66 -2.60 0.81 -8.63
C ILE A 66 -2.81 -0.22 -7.52
N ALA A 67 -2.13 -1.35 -7.65
CA ALA A 67 -2.09 -2.44 -6.69
C ALA A 67 -0.80 -3.24 -6.88
N HIS A 68 -0.44 -4.10 -5.90
CA HIS A 68 0.68 -5.01 -6.07
C HIS A 68 0.26 -6.47 -6.30
N THR A 69 1.16 -7.26 -6.90
CA THR A 69 0.87 -8.61 -7.37
C THR A 69 1.41 -9.72 -6.49
N ASP A 70 2.33 -9.39 -5.61
CA ASP A 70 2.91 -10.32 -4.64
C ASP A 70 2.12 -10.40 -3.33
N THR A 71 2.47 -11.36 -2.50
CA THR A 71 2.01 -11.51 -1.12
C THR A 71 3.14 -12.09 -0.28
N VAL A 72 3.10 -11.94 1.04
CA VAL A 72 4.05 -12.56 1.97
C VAL A 72 3.81 -14.07 2.17
N HIS A 73 2.66 -14.57 1.75
CA HIS A 73 2.24 -15.96 2.04
C HIS A 73 3.11 -16.99 1.30
N GLN A 74 3.30 -18.15 1.92
CA GLN A 74 4.00 -19.24 1.27
C GLN A 74 3.18 -19.78 0.09
N LEU A 75 3.90 -20.12 -1.00
CA LEU A 75 3.25 -20.77 -2.14
C LEU A 75 2.70 -22.12 -1.73
N VAL A 76 1.45 -22.35 -2.10
CA VAL A 76 0.76 -23.64 -1.96
C VAL A 76 0.27 -24.11 -3.33
N ASP A 77 0.11 -25.41 -3.51
CA ASP A 77 -0.33 -25.97 -4.80
C ASP A 77 -1.75 -25.49 -5.17
N GLN A 78 -2.58 -25.23 -4.17
CA GLN A 78 -3.96 -24.79 -4.36
C GLN A 78 -4.42 -23.95 -3.17
N ILE A 79 -5.09 -22.84 -3.46
CA ILE A 79 -5.78 -21.99 -2.51
C ILE A 79 -7.28 -22.24 -2.64
N ASN A 80 -7.90 -22.82 -1.61
CA ASN A 80 -9.35 -23.03 -1.56
C ASN A 80 -10.00 -21.82 -0.90
N VAL A 81 -10.62 -20.96 -1.70
CA VAL A 81 -11.31 -19.76 -1.23
C VAL A 81 -12.71 -20.12 -0.75
N LEU A 82 -13.00 -19.86 0.51
CA LEU A 82 -14.25 -20.21 1.19
C LEU A 82 -14.99 -18.95 1.63
N GLU A 83 -16.31 -19.07 1.75
CA GLU A 83 -17.17 -18.04 2.36
C GLU A 83 -17.43 -18.36 3.83
N GLY A 84 -17.51 -17.33 4.65
CA GLY A 84 -17.83 -17.43 6.05
C GLY A 84 -18.48 -16.16 6.57
N LYS A 85 -18.60 -16.10 7.90
CA LYS A 85 -19.07 -14.90 8.62
C LYS A 85 -18.17 -14.63 9.80
N SER A 86 -17.82 -13.36 10.00
CA SER A 86 -17.01 -12.93 11.14
C SER A 86 -17.39 -11.52 11.59
N SER A 87 -17.19 -11.24 12.87
CA SER A 87 -17.03 -9.87 13.34
C SER A 87 -15.66 -9.36 12.91
N LEU A 88 -15.54 -8.05 12.67
CA LEU A 88 -14.28 -7.45 12.29
C LEU A 88 -13.41 -7.20 13.54
N PRO A 89 -12.10 -7.48 13.47
CA PRO A 89 -11.19 -7.13 14.55
C PRO A 89 -11.05 -5.60 14.64
N PRO A 90 -10.68 -5.06 15.81
CA PRO A 90 -10.28 -3.67 15.92
C PRO A 90 -9.04 -3.45 15.06
N THR A 91 -9.08 -2.47 14.16
CA THR A 91 -7.93 -2.03 13.39
C THR A 91 -7.38 -0.73 13.95
N PHE A 92 -6.07 -0.70 14.19
CA PHE A 92 -5.27 0.47 14.59
C PHE A 92 -5.97 1.47 15.53
N GLY A 93 -5.93 1.19 16.85
CA GLY A 93 -6.26 2.18 17.90
C GLY A 93 -7.74 2.50 18.13
N LYS A 94 -8.64 1.95 17.34
CA LYS A 94 -10.07 2.05 17.60
C LYS A 94 -10.62 0.69 18.06
N THR A 95 -11.04 0.61 19.31
CA THR A 95 -12.00 -0.38 19.78
C THR A 95 -13.35 -0.06 19.16
N PHE A 96 -13.59 -0.49 17.93
CA PHE A 96 -14.94 -0.69 17.45
C PHE A 96 -15.29 -2.15 17.73
N PRO A 97 -16.06 -2.45 18.78
CA PRO A 97 -16.86 -3.62 18.74
C PRO A 97 -17.99 -3.29 17.77
N SER A 98 -17.82 -3.52 16.50
CA SER A 98 -18.99 -3.69 15.68
C SER A 98 -19.45 -5.11 15.98
N ASP A 99 -20.58 -5.26 16.69
CA ASP A 99 -21.33 -6.51 16.73
C ASP A 99 -21.86 -6.88 15.33
N GLU A 100 -21.47 -6.11 14.32
CA GLU A 100 -21.83 -6.31 12.93
C GLU A 100 -21.09 -7.52 12.36
N ILE A 101 -21.85 -8.46 11.85
CA ILE A 101 -21.33 -9.67 11.24
C ILE A 101 -21.20 -9.43 9.73
N HIS A 102 -19.97 -9.53 9.24
CA HIS A 102 -19.65 -9.41 7.82
C HIS A 102 -19.59 -10.78 7.14
N ASP A 103 -20.02 -10.83 5.88
CA ASP A 103 -19.69 -11.94 5.00
C ASP A 103 -18.22 -11.82 4.61
N ILE A 104 -17.47 -12.90 4.83
CA ILE A 104 -16.02 -12.90 4.61
C ILE A 104 -15.59 -13.97 3.61
N LEU A 105 -14.43 -13.73 2.99
CA LEU A 105 -13.66 -14.73 2.26
C LEU A 105 -12.40 -15.06 3.08
N TYR A 106 -12.05 -16.34 3.14
CA TYR A 106 -10.83 -16.84 3.75
C TYR A 106 -10.29 -18.02 2.96
N ALA A 107 -9.06 -18.45 3.21
CA ALA A 107 -8.41 -19.49 2.42
C ALA A 107 -7.90 -20.66 3.27
N LEU A 108 -8.01 -21.85 2.69
CA LEU A 108 -7.41 -23.08 3.22
C LEU A 108 -6.56 -23.75 2.12
N ASP A 109 -5.50 -24.43 2.54
CA ASP A 109 -4.73 -25.33 1.68
C ASP A 109 -5.47 -26.67 1.44
N ASN A 110 -4.87 -27.59 0.67
CA ASN A 110 -5.43 -28.93 0.39
C ASN A 110 -5.55 -29.83 1.62
N ASN A 111 -4.92 -29.46 2.73
CA ASN A 111 -4.98 -30.18 4.00
C ASN A 111 -5.98 -29.54 4.99
N ASN A 112 -6.74 -28.55 4.54
CA ASN A 112 -7.65 -27.71 5.33
C ASN A 112 -6.95 -26.87 6.41
N ASN A 113 -5.68 -26.51 6.23
CA ASN A 113 -5.00 -25.56 7.09
C ASN A 113 -5.23 -24.13 6.58
N PRO A 114 -5.34 -23.11 7.45
CA PRO A 114 -5.30 -21.71 7.04
C PRO A 114 -4.01 -21.40 6.29
N THR A 115 -4.11 -20.75 5.12
CA THR A 115 -2.95 -20.48 4.26
C THR A 115 -2.73 -19.00 3.93
N GLY A 116 -3.55 -18.10 4.52
CA GLY A 116 -3.61 -16.72 4.07
C GLY A 116 -4.30 -16.60 2.71
N ILE A 117 -5.13 -15.60 2.55
CA ILE A 117 -5.89 -15.43 1.30
C ILE A 117 -5.19 -14.46 0.33
N GLY A 118 -4.24 -13.64 0.86
CA GLY A 118 -3.56 -12.60 0.10
C GLY A 118 -4.51 -11.46 -0.28
N GLY A 119 -5.37 -11.05 0.66
CA GLY A 119 -6.23 -9.89 0.50
C GLY A 119 -5.41 -8.62 0.30
N ASP A 120 -4.25 -8.57 0.89
CA ASP A 120 -3.08 -7.75 0.67
C ASP A 120 -2.24 -8.35 -0.48
N ASP A 121 -2.23 -7.83 -1.77
CA ASP A 121 -3.16 -6.77 -2.25
C ASP A 121 -4.06 -7.27 -3.39
N LYS A 122 -4.48 -8.53 -3.36
CA LYS A 122 -5.45 -9.04 -4.37
C LYS A 122 -6.79 -8.30 -4.30
N SER A 123 -7.13 -7.67 -3.16
CA SER A 123 -8.30 -6.79 -3.05
C SER A 123 -8.14 -5.55 -3.91
N GLY A 124 -6.99 -4.89 -3.86
CA GLY A 124 -6.67 -3.76 -4.72
C GLY A 124 -6.58 -4.15 -6.19
N ILE A 125 -5.98 -5.30 -6.53
CA ILE A 125 -5.99 -5.83 -7.90
C ILE A 125 -7.43 -5.98 -8.40
N PHE A 126 -8.31 -6.60 -7.62
CA PHE A 126 -9.72 -6.79 -7.99
C PHE A 126 -10.41 -5.44 -8.25
N ILE A 127 -10.20 -4.46 -7.37
CA ILE A 127 -10.76 -3.11 -7.53
C ILE A 127 -10.24 -2.46 -8.82
N CYS A 128 -8.93 -2.51 -9.07
CA CYS A 128 -8.32 -2.00 -10.30
C CYS A 128 -8.94 -2.62 -11.56
N LEU A 129 -9.10 -3.95 -11.59
CA LEU A 129 -9.69 -4.66 -12.74
C LEU A 129 -11.17 -4.32 -12.94
N GLU A 130 -11.96 -4.21 -11.87
CA GLU A 130 -13.39 -3.84 -12.00
C GLU A 130 -13.57 -2.38 -12.42
N LEU A 131 -12.71 -1.44 -11.96
CA LEU A 131 -12.69 -0.07 -12.43
C LEU A 131 -12.29 0.01 -13.91
N LEU A 132 -11.29 -0.78 -14.33
CA LEU A 132 -10.89 -0.87 -15.74
C LEU A 132 -12.03 -1.39 -16.62
N ARG A 133 -12.86 -2.34 -16.13
CA ARG A 133 -14.03 -2.84 -16.87
C ARG A 133 -15.09 -1.77 -17.06
N THR A 134 -15.34 -0.96 -16.05
CA THR A 134 -16.55 -0.14 -15.93
C THR A 134 -16.34 1.33 -16.24
N LEU A 135 -15.13 1.89 -16.06
CA LEU A 135 -14.83 3.27 -16.42
C LEU A 135 -14.53 3.41 -17.92
N ASP A 136 -14.86 4.57 -18.49
CA ASP A 136 -14.61 4.87 -19.90
C ASP A 136 -13.14 5.21 -20.18
N LYS A 137 -12.48 5.90 -19.25
CA LYS A 137 -11.09 6.33 -19.36
C LYS A 137 -10.40 6.09 -18.02
N VAL A 138 -9.37 5.24 -18.03
CA VAL A 138 -8.62 4.90 -16.81
C VAL A 138 -7.29 4.25 -17.17
N LYS A 139 -6.29 4.45 -16.31
CA LYS A 139 -5.06 3.68 -16.29
C LYS A 139 -4.99 2.81 -15.04
N ILE A 140 -4.38 1.65 -15.16
CA ILE A 140 -3.99 0.83 -14.01
C ILE A 140 -2.51 0.47 -14.08
N GLY A 141 -1.87 0.39 -12.92
CA GLY A 141 -0.52 -0.16 -12.73
C GLY A 141 -0.57 -1.29 -11.72
N LEU A 142 -0.05 -2.47 -12.09
CA LEU A 142 0.04 -3.62 -11.20
C LEU A 142 1.53 -3.94 -11.02
N PHE A 143 2.03 -3.73 -9.81
CA PHE A 143 3.46 -3.77 -9.50
C PHE A 143 3.86 -5.07 -8.84
N VAL A 144 5.08 -5.53 -9.10
CA VAL A 144 5.66 -6.72 -8.48
C VAL A 144 6.53 -6.33 -7.27
N SER A 145 6.70 -7.27 -6.33
CA SER A 145 7.66 -7.17 -5.23
C SER A 145 7.50 -5.90 -4.37
N GLU A 146 6.27 -5.60 -3.98
CA GLU A 146 5.94 -4.51 -3.06
C GLU A 146 6.42 -4.83 -1.65
N GLU A 147 6.12 -6.03 -1.15
CA GLU A 147 6.28 -6.53 0.21
C GLU A 147 7.74 -6.55 0.73
N THR A 148 8.69 -6.28 -0.14
CA THR A 148 10.12 -6.21 0.19
C THR A 148 10.74 -4.84 -0.14
N GLY A 149 9.90 -3.79 -0.25
CA GLY A 149 10.34 -2.41 -0.45
C GLY A 149 9.97 -1.82 -1.81
N CYS A 150 8.78 -2.14 -2.33
CA CYS A 150 8.20 -1.52 -3.53
C CYS A 150 9.12 -1.59 -4.76
N HIS A 151 9.81 -2.72 -4.97
CA HIS A 151 10.83 -2.83 -6.03
C HIS A 151 10.25 -2.60 -7.42
N GLY A 152 9.03 -3.10 -7.69
CA GLY A 152 8.36 -2.92 -8.97
C GLY A 152 8.05 -1.45 -9.25
N SER A 153 7.32 -0.80 -8.37
CA SER A 153 6.93 0.62 -8.53
C SER A 153 8.11 1.58 -8.47
N SER A 154 9.19 1.19 -7.77
CA SER A 154 10.46 1.95 -7.80
C SER A 154 11.07 2.05 -9.20
N LYS A 155 10.66 1.20 -10.14
CA LYS A 155 11.09 1.18 -11.54
C LYS A 155 9.95 1.48 -12.51
N CYS A 156 8.83 2.05 -12.01
CA CYS A 156 7.68 2.36 -12.85
C CYS A 156 8.07 3.21 -14.07
N ASP A 157 7.35 3.00 -15.16
CA ASP A 157 7.51 3.78 -16.39
C ASP A 157 6.97 5.21 -16.19
N LEU A 158 7.85 6.20 -16.24
CA LEU A 158 7.50 7.60 -16.06
C LEU A 158 6.72 8.17 -17.26
N ASP A 159 6.94 7.65 -18.47
CA ASP A 159 6.17 8.06 -19.64
C ASP A 159 4.70 7.65 -19.47
N PHE A 160 4.45 6.51 -18.81
CA PHE A 160 3.10 6.08 -18.47
C PHE A 160 2.40 7.02 -17.48
N LEU A 161 3.14 7.73 -16.62
CA LEU A 161 2.60 8.70 -15.67
C LEU A 161 2.37 10.09 -16.27
N SER A 162 2.90 10.39 -17.46
CA SER A 162 2.95 11.75 -18.01
C SER A 162 1.58 12.41 -18.22
N ASP A 163 0.55 11.63 -18.50
CA ASP A 163 -0.83 12.05 -18.74
C ASP A 163 -1.80 11.60 -17.63
N VAL A 164 -1.27 11.28 -16.43
CA VAL A 164 -2.05 10.94 -15.24
C VAL A 164 -2.37 12.19 -14.45
N GLY A 165 -3.62 12.32 -14.00
CA GLY A 165 -4.10 13.45 -13.22
C GLY A 165 -3.99 13.26 -11.71
N TYR A 166 -4.16 12.04 -11.25
CA TYR A 166 -4.04 11.60 -9.84
C TYR A 166 -3.92 10.07 -9.76
N VAL A 167 -3.39 9.58 -8.63
CA VAL A 167 -3.21 8.15 -8.38
C VAL A 167 -3.97 7.73 -7.13
N VAL A 168 -4.68 6.60 -7.21
CA VAL A 168 -5.36 5.95 -6.09
C VAL A 168 -4.82 4.54 -5.95
N GLN A 169 -4.37 4.18 -4.76
CA GLN A 169 -4.05 2.82 -4.35
C GLN A 169 -5.11 2.32 -3.37
N TYR A 170 -5.43 1.03 -3.43
CA TYR A 170 -6.26 0.34 -2.46
C TYR A 170 -5.44 -0.74 -1.79
N ASP A 171 -4.61 -0.33 -0.83
CA ASP A 171 -3.63 -1.16 -0.15
C ASP A 171 -3.46 -0.68 1.30
N ALA A 172 -4.59 -0.54 2.00
CA ALA A 172 -4.60 -0.33 3.43
C ALA A 172 -5.61 -1.28 4.08
N PRO A 173 -5.31 -1.81 5.28
CA PRO A 173 -6.18 -2.78 5.94
C PRO A 173 -7.49 -2.15 6.40
N GLY A 174 -8.50 -3.01 6.60
CA GLY A 174 -9.79 -2.60 7.13
C GLY A 174 -10.66 -1.81 6.16
N GLY A 175 -11.53 -0.95 6.69
CA GLY A 175 -12.52 -0.21 5.90
C GLY A 175 -12.61 1.28 6.27
N HIS A 176 -11.59 1.88 6.90
CA HIS A 176 -11.70 3.25 7.42
C HIS A 176 -10.39 4.05 7.44
N LEU A 177 -9.34 3.58 6.77
CA LEU A 177 -8.04 4.23 6.76
C LEU A 177 -7.77 4.93 5.43
N ILE A 178 -7.12 6.07 5.50
CA ILE A 178 -6.49 6.78 4.38
C ILE A 178 -5.05 7.07 4.78
N THR A 179 -4.10 6.65 3.95
CA THR A 179 -2.70 7.02 4.11
C THR A 179 -2.48 8.43 3.56
N GLU A 180 -2.03 9.34 4.40
CA GLU A 180 -1.64 10.71 4.03
C GLU A 180 -0.14 10.88 3.88
N VAL A 181 0.64 10.12 4.65
CA VAL A 181 2.11 10.11 4.62
C VAL A 181 2.57 8.66 4.51
N CYS A 182 3.52 8.39 3.63
CA CYS A 182 4.09 7.07 3.45
C CYS A 182 5.62 7.19 3.41
N SER A 183 6.33 6.55 4.35
CA SER A 183 7.79 6.66 4.50
C SER A 183 8.27 8.13 4.48
N GLY A 184 7.60 9.01 5.19
CA GLY A 184 7.91 10.45 5.20
C GLY A 184 7.52 11.22 3.92
N VAL A 185 6.95 10.55 2.93
CA VAL A 185 6.46 11.16 1.69
C VAL A 185 4.98 11.53 1.83
N ARG A 186 4.67 12.81 1.89
CA ARG A 186 3.28 13.27 1.89
C ARG A 186 2.66 13.07 0.52
N LEU A 187 1.51 12.39 0.47
CA LEU A 187 0.87 11.95 -0.77
C LEU A 187 0.03 13.04 -1.44
N PHE A 188 -0.54 13.94 -0.66
CA PHE A 188 -1.37 15.06 -1.11
C PHE A 188 -1.20 16.27 -0.19
N GLU A 189 -1.59 17.45 -0.67
CA GLU A 189 -1.53 18.70 0.11
C GLU A 189 -2.60 18.68 1.23
N ASN A 190 -2.17 19.02 2.46
CA ASN A 190 -3.09 19.18 3.59
C ASN A 190 -4.08 20.32 3.29
N ASP A 191 -5.35 20.06 3.52
CA ASP A 191 -6.44 21.00 3.21
C ASP A 191 -6.45 21.47 1.74
N GLY A 192 -5.74 20.75 0.85
CA GLY A 192 -5.69 21.03 -0.58
C GLY A 192 -6.97 20.65 -1.32
N GLU A 193 -7.12 21.13 -2.56
CA GLU A 193 -8.31 20.88 -3.38
C GLU A 193 -8.57 19.35 -3.53
N PHE A 194 -7.54 18.56 -3.77
CA PHE A 194 -7.68 17.12 -3.96
C PHE A 194 -8.36 16.43 -2.78
N ILE A 195 -7.78 16.54 -1.57
CA ILE A 195 -8.33 15.86 -0.39
C ILE A 195 -9.69 16.39 0.03
N ASN A 196 -9.90 17.71 -0.09
CA ASN A 196 -11.18 18.34 0.25
C ASN A 196 -12.33 17.86 -0.65
N ARG A 197 -12.04 17.45 -1.88
CA ARG A 197 -13.03 16.90 -2.80
C ARG A 197 -13.21 15.39 -2.62
N VAL A 198 -12.12 14.61 -2.47
CA VAL A 198 -12.23 13.14 -2.42
C VAL A 198 -12.68 12.62 -1.06
N LEU A 199 -12.28 13.24 0.05
CA LEU A 199 -12.58 12.72 1.39
C LEU A 199 -14.08 12.56 1.63
N PRO A 200 -14.96 13.56 1.31
CA PRO A 200 -16.40 13.40 1.52
C PRO A 200 -17.02 12.24 0.72
N VAL A 201 -16.60 12.03 -0.54
CA VAL A 201 -17.16 10.97 -1.38
C VAL A 201 -16.63 9.59 -1.01
N ILE A 202 -15.41 9.50 -0.48
CA ILE A 202 -14.87 8.28 0.11
C ILE A 202 -15.67 7.94 1.37
N GLU A 203 -15.85 8.87 2.31
CA GLU A 203 -16.60 8.67 3.55
C GLU A 203 -18.04 8.22 3.29
N GLU A 204 -18.71 8.85 2.31
CA GLU A 204 -20.05 8.45 1.90
C GLU A 204 -20.08 7.02 1.36
N SER A 205 -19.14 6.66 0.49
CA SER A 205 -19.06 5.33 -0.13
C SER A 205 -18.70 4.24 0.88
N MET A 206 -17.75 4.54 1.78
CA MET A 206 -17.31 3.62 2.84
C MET A 206 -18.34 3.52 3.96
N GLY A 207 -19.22 4.50 4.11
CA GLY A 207 -20.22 4.58 5.18
C GLY A 207 -19.62 4.85 6.55
N ASN A 208 -18.38 5.33 6.61
CA ASN A 208 -17.62 5.60 7.84
C ASN A 208 -16.82 6.89 7.69
N LYS A 209 -16.52 7.53 8.82
CA LYS A 209 -15.48 8.56 8.87
C LYS A 209 -14.12 7.90 8.63
N MET A 210 -13.35 8.46 7.70
CA MET A 210 -12.02 7.98 7.39
C MET A 210 -11.00 8.57 8.37
N MET A 211 -10.02 7.76 8.72
CA MET A 211 -8.91 8.15 9.57
C MET A 211 -7.66 8.34 8.71
N LEU A 212 -7.12 9.55 8.72
CA LEU A 212 -5.84 9.86 8.08
C LEU A 212 -4.70 9.34 8.96
N GLN A 213 -3.74 8.64 8.37
CA GLN A 213 -2.61 8.10 9.10
C GLN A 213 -1.35 7.97 8.23
N SER A 214 -0.22 7.79 8.89
CA SER A 214 1.03 7.41 8.23
C SER A 214 1.08 5.89 8.00
N HIS A 215 1.77 5.49 6.94
CA HIS A 215 2.04 4.09 6.59
C HIS A 215 3.55 3.91 6.34
N PRO A 216 4.17 2.79 6.70
CA PRO A 216 5.62 2.61 6.55
C PRO A 216 6.08 2.72 5.10
N TYR A 217 5.53 1.95 4.19
CA TYR A 217 5.76 2.08 2.75
C TYR A 217 4.61 1.44 1.97
N THR A 218 4.39 1.90 0.75
CA THR A 218 3.52 1.28 -0.26
C THR A 218 3.82 1.90 -1.63
N ASP A 219 3.45 1.24 -2.71
CA ASP A 219 3.77 1.60 -4.10
C ASP A 219 3.46 3.05 -4.46
N VAL A 220 2.35 3.59 -3.96
CA VAL A 220 1.92 4.95 -4.26
C VAL A 220 2.97 6.01 -3.86
N SER A 221 3.78 5.74 -2.83
CA SER A 221 4.86 6.64 -2.42
C SER A 221 5.96 6.73 -3.47
N GLN A 222 6.26 5.62 -4.16
CA GLN A 222 7.26 5.58 -5.23
C GLN A 222 6.81 6.41 -6.44
N LEU A 223 5.53 6.34 -6.78
CA LEU A 223 4.96 7.16 -7.86
C LEU A 223 4.92 8.64 -7.46
N LYS A 224 4.57 8.93 -6.20
CA LYS A 224 4.54 10.29 -5.65
C LYS A 224 5.92 10.96 -5.71
N MET A 225 6.98 10.27 -5.34
CA MET A 225 8.34 10.81 -5.40
C MET A 225 8.81 11.17 -6.81
N LYS A 226 8.16 10.63 -7.84
CA LYS A 226 8.56 10.76 -9.25
C LYS A 226 7.60 11.62 -10.08
N SER A 227 6.53 12.10 -9.47
CA SER A 227 5.48 12.85 -10.15
C SER A 227 5.07 14.10 -9.37
N ASP A 228 4.43 15.04 -10.07
CA ASP A 228 3.87 16.28 -9.51
C ASP A 228 2.36 16.16 -9.22
N ILE A 229 1.85 14.94 -9.05
CA ILE A 229 0.41 14.69 -8.89
C ILE A 229 0.05 14.25 -7.47
N SER A 230 -1.17 14.54 -7.05
CA SER A 230 -1.72 14.04 -5.80
C SER A 230 -1.97 12.54 -5.87
N CYS A 231 -1.63 11.85 -4.79
CA CYS A 231 -1.77 10.41 -4.64
C CYS A 231 -2.54 10.12 -3.34
N ILE A 232 -3.16 8.94 -3.23
CA ILE A 232 -3.87 8.52 -2.02
C ILE A 232 -3.84 6.99 -1.93
N ASN A 233 -3.75 6.44 -0.70
CA ASN A 233 -3.95 5.02 -0.44
C ASN A 233 -5.12 4.84 0.54
N ILE A 234 -6.00 3.88 0.27
CA ILE A 234 -7.30 3.71 0.93
C ILE A 234 -7.48 2.26 1.37
N SER A 235 -8.15 2.02 2.49
CA SER A 235 -8.54 0.68 2.95
C SER A 235 -9.36 -0.07 1.90
N CYS A 236 -9.10 -1.37 1.76
CA CYS A 236 -9.78 -2.23 0.80
C CYS A 236 -10.33 -3.55 1.36
N GLY A 237 -10.52 -3.65 2.67
CA GLY A 237 -11.33 -4.70 3.27
C GLY A 237 -10.61 -5.99 3.63
N TYR A 238 -9.29 -6.06 3.64
CA TYR A 238 -8.55 -7.19 4.19
C TYR A 238 -8.23 -6.97 5.68
N TYR A 239 -8.13 -8.06 6.43
CA TYR A 239 -7.94 -8.08 7.88
C TYR A 239 -6.98 -9.19 8.27
N ASN A 240 -6.26 -9.03 9.39
CA ASN A 240 -5.24 -9.96 9.85
C ASN A 240 -4.17 -10.24 8.80
N MET A 241 -3.78 -9.18 8.06
CA MET A 241 -2.76 -9.24 7.02
C MET A 241 -1.48 -9.91 7.52
N HIS A 242 -0.71 -10.47 6.61
CA HIS A 242 0.57 -11.13 6.88
C HIS A 242 0.47 -12.35 7.82
N THR A 243 -0.73 -12.89 8.02
CA THR A 243 -0.94 -14.10 8.81
C THR A 243 -1.69 -15.19 8.02
N PRO A 244 -1.55 -16.47 8.37
CA PRO A 244 -2.35 -17.52 7.76
C PRO A 244 -3.87 -17.37 8.01
N LYS A 245 -4.28 -16.52 8.94
CA LYS A 245 -5.68 -16.23 9.30
C LYS A 245 -6.22 -14.96 8.64
N GLU A 246 -5.53 -14.47 7.64
CA GLU A 246 -6.00 -13.34 6.84
C GLU A 246 -7.36 -13.65 6.22
N PHE A 247 -8.24 -12.68 6.23
CA PHE A 247 -9.56 -12.77 5.61
C PHE A 247 -9.99 -11.43 5.02
N ILE A 248 -11.00 -11.45 4.17
CA ILE A 248 -11.52 -10.28 3.45
C ILE A 248 -13.00 -10.09 3.79
N SER A 249 -13.40 -8.85 4.13
CA SER A 249 -14.80 -8.44 4.22
C SER A 249 -15.34 -8.12 2.82
N ILE A 250 -16.29 -8.89 2.34
CA ILE A 250 -16.93 -8.67 1.02
C ILE A 250 -17.60 -7.29 0.98
N GLN A 251 -18.18 -6.85 2.09
CA GLN A 251 -18.83 -5.56 2.20
C GLN A 251 -17.85 -4.40 2.06
N ASP A 252 -16.66 -4.50 2.68
CA ASP A 252 -15.69 -3.40 2.66
C ASP A 252 -14.99 -3.31 1.31
N VAL A 253 -14.69 -4.42 0.65
CA VAL A 253 -14.20 -4.43 -0.75
C VAL A 253 -15.24 -3.81 -1.70
N ASP A 254 -16.52 -4.13 -1.53
CA ASP A 254 -17.60 -3.54 -2.35
C ASP A 254 -17.72 -2.03 -2.14
N LYS A 255 -17.57 -1.54 -0.90
CA LYS A 255 -17.53 -0.12 -0.57
C LYS A 255 -16.30 0.56 -1.17
N ALA A 256 -15.12 -0.07 -1.07
CA ALA A 256 -13.89 0.44 -1.65
C ALA A 256 -14.00 0.56 -3.19
N LEU A 257 -14.55 -0.46 -3.87
CA LEU A 257 -14.84 -0.38 -5.32
C LEU A 257 -15.79 0.79 -5.66
N LYS A 258 -16.84 0.99 -4.86
CA LYS A 258 -17.76 2.14 -5.03
C LYS A 258 -17.07 3.46 -4.82
N SER A 259 -16.15 3.56 -3.86
CA SER A 259 -15.37 4.78 -3.63
C SER A 259 -14.49 5.14 -4.84
N GLY A 260 -13.93 4.14 -5.54
CA GLY A 260 -13.19 4.36 -6.78
C GLY A 260 -14.03 5.03 -7.88
N HIS A 261 -15.27 4.57 -8.07
CA HIS A 261 -16.21 5.23 -8.97
C HIS A 261 -16.58 6.64 -8.51
N ALA A 262 -16.84 6.82 -7.21
CA ALA A 262 -17.19 8.12 -6.64
C ALA A 262 -16.05 9.14 -6.79
N ILE A 263 -14.79 8.73 -6.59
CA ILE A 263 -13.61 9.55 -6.81
C ILE A 263 -13.53 10.02 -8.27
N VAL A 264 -13.70 9.12 -9.24
CA VAL A 264 -13.65 9.49 -10.67
C VAL A 264 -14.82 10.41 -11.04
N ASN A 265 -16.02 10.15 -10.52
CA ASN A 265 -17.18 11.03 -10.75
C ASN A 265 -16.98 12.43 -10.17
N GLU A 266 -16.32 12.56 -9.00
CA GLU A 266 -16.05 13.82 -8.34
C GLU A 266 -14.91 14.59 -9.01
N LEU A 267 -13.77 13.93 -9.25
CA LEU A 267 -12.58 14.61 -9.76
C LEU A 267 -12.57 14.74 -11.28
N GLY A 268 -13.28 13.85 -11.99
CA GLY A 268 -13.23 13.76 -13.44
C GLY A 268 -11.83 13.42 -13.96
N TYR A 269 -11.57 13.96 -15.14
CA TYR A 269 -10.31 13.75 -15.87
C TYR A 269 -9.37 14.96 -15.70
N ASN A 270 -9.29 15.52 -14.49
CA ASN A 270 -8.49 16.69 -14.17
C ASN A 270 -7.15 16.30 -13.54
N LYS A 271 -6.16 17.19 -13.62
CA LYS A 271 -4.87 17.05 -12.96
C LYS A 271 -4.85 17.79 -11.62
N PHE A 272 -4.53 17.09 -10.55
CA PHE A 272 -4.36 17.63 -9.20
C PHE A 272 -2.87 17.65 -8.85
N LYS A 273 -2.25 18.80 -9.06
CA LYS A 273 -0.81 18.96 -8.82
C LYS A 273 -0.51 19.06 -7.33
N TYR A 274 0.46 18.28 -6.92
CA TYR A 274 1.12 18.40 -5.63
C TYR A 274 2.54 17.89 -5.77
N GLU A 275 3.51 18.80 -5.80
CA GLU A 275 4.92 18.43 -5.97
C GLU A 275 5.49 17.90 -4.64
N TYR A 276 6.17 16.77 -4.69
CA TYR A 276 6.93 16.29 -3.56
C TYR A 276 8.20 17.12 -3.41
N VAL A 277 8.27 17.89 -2.34
CA VAL A 277 9.50 18.60 -1.96
C VAL A 277 10.26 17.69 -1.00
N LYS A 278 11.36 17.11 -1.48
CA LYS A 278 12.24 16.33 -0.60
C LYS A 278 12.69 17.23 0.56
N PRO A 279 12.45 16.82 1.81
CA PRO A 279 12.90 17.61 2.94
C PRO A 279 14.40 17.87 2.80
N THR A 280 14.80 19.15 2.73
CA THR A 280 16.18 19.53 2.87
C THR A 280 16.49 19.52 4.35
N TYR A 281 16.95 18.38 4.83
CA TYR A 281 17.47 18.33 6.19
C TYR A 281 18.74 19.17 6.25
N PRO A 282 18.88 20.08 7.22
CA PRO A 282 20.21 20.62 7.52
C PRO A 282 21.14 19.42 7.71
N LYS A 283 22.33 19.45 7.14
CA LYS A 283 23.38 18.50 7.54
C LYS A 283 23.71 18.82 8.98
N TYR A 284 22.96 18.25 9.90
CA TYR A 284 23.36 18.25 11.29
C TYR A 284 24.51 17.25 11.42
N SER A 285 25.72 17.76 11.40
CA SER A 285 26.82 17.10 12.06
C SER A 285 26.58 17.30 13.57
N LEU A 286 25.85 16.40 14.19
CA LEU A 286 25.68 16.39 15.66
C LEU A 286 27.00 16.16 16.39
N TRP A 287 28.11 16.02 15.64
CA TRP A 287 29.44 15.68 16.16
C TRP A 287 30.50 16.78 15.97
N GLU A 288 30.19 17.91 15.27
CA GLU A 288 31.08 19.05 15.19
C GLU A 288 30.87 19.97 16.43
N ASP A 289 31.80 19.88 17.35
CA ASP A 289 32.13 20.82 18.41
C ASP A 289 30.97 21.52 19.15
N THR A 290 30.28 20.77 20.00
CA THR A 290 29.64 21.38 21.16
C THR A 290 30.30 20.84 22.41
N GLU A 291 31.13 21.68 23.07
CA GLU A 291 31.35 21.58 24.49
C GLU A 291 29.99 21.79 25.15
N PHE A 292 29.32 20.70 25.53
CA PHE A 292 28.10 20.78 26.34
C PHE A 292 28.53 20.97 27.80
N GLU A 293 28.16 22.11 28.36
CA GLU A 293 28.06 22.25 29.80
C GLU A 293 26.98 21.29 30.32
N ASP A 294 27.33 20.50 31.31
CA ASP A 294 26.44 19.56 32.00
C ASP A 294 25.21 20.28 32.59
N ASP A 295 24.05 20.09 32.00
CA ASP A 295 22.76 20.26 32.67
C ASP A 295 21.84 19.12 32.30
N ASP A 296 21.62 18.22 33.25
CA ASP A 296 20.70 17.10 33.40
C ASP A 296 19.57 16.96 32.35
N VAL A 297 19.83 16.23 31.26
CA VAL A 297 18.82 15.48 30.52
C VAL A 297 19.38 14.07 30.33
N ASP A 298 18.68 13.08 30.86
CA ASP A 298 18.99 11.67 30.63
C ASP A 298 18.88 11.34 29.12
N VAL A 299 19.97 11.58 28.40
CA VAL A 299 20.11 11.16 27.00
C VAL A 299 20.55 9.70 26.98
N PHE A 300 19.78 8.82 26.45
CA PHE A 300 20.12 7.42 26.32
C PHE A 300 21.21 7.26 25.25
N ASP A 301 22.47 7.25 25.68
CA ASP A 301 23.61 6.97 24.79
C ASP A 301 23.97 5.48 24.89
N PHE A 302 23.92 4.78 23.75
CA PHE A 302 24.45 3.41 23.64
C PHE A 302 25.71 3.42 22.79
N GLU A 303 26.79 2.85 23.31
CA GLU A 303 28.05 2.69 22.59
C GLU A 303 28.54 1.24 22.69
N SER A 304 28.90 0.67 21.54
CA SER A 304 29.58 -0.62 21.43
C SER A 304 30.91 -0.45 20.69
N GLU A 305 31.69 -1.52 20.52
CA GLU A 305 32.96 -1.45 19.75
C GLU A 305 32.79 -0.96 18.30
N ASN A 306 31.60 -1.08 17.71
CA ASN A 306 31.39 -0.85 16.28
C ASN A 306 30.36 0.23 15.96
N ILE A 307 29.46 0.54 16.88
CA ILE A 307 28.38 1.51 16.67
C ILE A 307 28.17 2.37 17.91
N LYS A 308 27.78 3.62 17.65
CA LYS A 308 27.31 4.56 18.64
C LYS A 308 25.91 5.04 18.28
N ILE A 309 25.02 5.08 19.25
CA ILE A 309 23.63 5.52 19.08
C ILE A 309 23.38 6.71 20.00
N LYS A 310 22.79 7.76 19.45
CA LYS A 310 22.32 8.93 20.18
C LYS A 310 20.82 9.12 19.94
N GLU A 311 20.09 9.40 20.99
CA GLU A 311 18.68 9.79 20.93
C GLU A 311 18.54 11.30 20.73
N ASP A 312 17.58 11.70 19.91
CA ASP A 312 17.13 13.06 19.68
C ASP A 312 15.59 13.10 19.84
N SER A 313 15.01 14.29 19.98
CA SER A 313 13.56 14.49 20.11
C SER A 313 12.74 13.86 18.99
N ASP A 314 13.30 13.75 17.79
CA ASP A 314 12.63 13.32 16.56
C ASP A 314 13.04 11.90 16.10
N GLY A 315 14.06 11.28 16.74
CA GLY A 315 14.57 9.98 16.35
C GLY A 315 15.90 9.60 17.00
N ILE A 316 16.62 8.70 16.35
CA ILE A 316 17.97 8.28 16.79
C ILE A 316 18.99 8.45 15.67
N VAL A 317 20.22 8.77 16.05
CA VAL A 317 21.39 8.74 15.16
C VAL A 317 22.21 7.50 15.46
N ILE A 318 22.46 6.68 14.44
CA ILE A 318 23.35 5.53 14.51
C ILE A 318 24.63 5.87 13.74
N LYS A 319 25.76 5.85 14.40
CA LYS A 319 27.09 6.06 13.81
C LYS A 319 27.89 4.77 13.78
N SER A 320 28.42 4.42 12.62
CA SER A 320 29.42 3.37 12.50
C SER A 320 30.78 3.88 12.98
N LEU A 321 31.36 3.26 14.00
CA LEU A 321 32.71 3.57 14.47
C LEU A 321 33.81 3.00 13.56
N ILE A 322 33.44 2.11 12.64
CA ILE A 322 34.36 1.51 11.65
C ILE A 322 34.48 2.39 10.41
N THR A 323 33.34 2.86 9.83
CA THR A 323 33.33 3.61 8.56
C THR A 323 33.17 5.12 8.78
N GLY A 324 32.70 5.54 9.94
CA GLY A 324 32.35 6.92 10.24
C GLY A 324 31.03 7.38 9.63
N GLU A 325 30.32 6.49 8.92
CA GLU A 325 29.00 6.80 8.34
C GLU A 325 27.95 6.96 9.44
N GLU A 326 27.01 7.87 9.21
CA GLU A 326 25.92 8.17 10.13
C GLU A 326 24.58 7.96 9.42
N ILE A 327 23.63 7.36 10.13
CA ILE A 327 22.24 7.17 9.68
C ILE A 327 21.34 7.78 10.73
N PHE A 328 20.44 8.67 10.32
CA PHE A 328 19.36 9.15 11.18
C PHE A 328 18.10 8.31 10.91
N LEU A 329 17.50 7.80 11.99
CA LEU A 329 16.23 7.09 11.98
C LEU A 329 15.22 7.91 12.78
N TYR A 330 14.09 8.25 12.16
CA TYR A 330 12.97 8.86 12.89
C TYR A 330 12.35 7.87 13.88
N ASN A 331 11.60 8.40 14.84
CA ASN A 331 10.90 7.56 15.84
C ASN A 331 10.04 6.46 15.20
N GLU A 332 9.46 6.71 14.04
CA GLU A 332 8.67 5.74 13.27
C GLU A 332 9.57 4.62 12.71
N ASP A 333 10.69 4.97 12.09
CA ASP A 333 11.67 4.00 11.54
C ASP A 333 12.33 3.16 12.65
N CYS A 334 12.47 3.73 13.86
CA CYS A 334 13.02 3.00 15.02
C CYS A 334 12.13 1.84 15.45
N PHE A 335 10.80 2.01 15.36
CA PHE A 335 9.86 0.95 15.69
C PHE A 335 9.95 -0.20 14.69
N ASP A 336 10.02 0.11 13.40
CA ASP A 336 10.14 -0.88 12.33
C ASP A 336 11.48 -1.63 12.40
N LEU A 337 12.58 -0.91 12.68
CA LEU A 337 13.88 -1.54 12.90
C LEU A 337 13.86 -2.45 14.14
N TYR A 338 13.18 -2.05 15.21
CA TYR A 338 13.03 -2.86 16.41
C TYR A 338 12.27 -4.15 16.14
N GLU A 339 11.13 -4.09 15.44
CA GLU A 339 10.38 -5.28 15.04
C GLU A 339 11.19 -6.20 14.12
N TYR A 340 11.87 -5.63 13.13
CA TYR A 340 12.75 -6.39 12.24
C TYR A 340 13.86 -7.10 13.01
N LEU A 341 14.53 -6.41 13.93
CA LEU A 341 15.61 -6.99 14.75
C LEU A 341 15.08 -8.06 15.71
N GLN A 342 13.91 -7.85 16.33
CA GLN A 342 13.30 -8.87 17.18
C GLN A 342 12.99 -10.15 16.40
N ASN A 343 12.40 -10.04 15.22
CA ASN A 343 12.09 -11.19 14.36
C ASN A 343 13.37 -11.92 13.91
N LYS A 344 14.42 -11.20 13.55
CA LYS A 344 15.70 -11.79 13.13
C LYS A 344 16.49 -12.43 14.28
N LEU A 345 16.41 -11.85 15.47
CA LEU A 345 17.11 -12.38 16.65
C LEU A 345 16.37 -13.57 17.27
N SER A 346 15.03 -13.62 17.21
CA SER A 346 14.27 -14.80 17.65
C SER A 346 14.63 -16.05 16.85
N ASP A 347 14.85 -15.90 15.53
CA ASP A 347 15.30 -17.02 14.67
C ASP A 347 16.75 -17.46 14.96
N SER A 348 17.54 -16.63 15.67
CA SER A 348 18.95 -16.89 15.94
C SER A 348 19.20 -17.56 17.31
N PHE A 349 18.20 -17.67 18.16
CA PHE A 349 18.32 -18.20 19.52
C PHE A 349 17.58 -19.54 19.76
N GLU A 350 17.07 -20.21 18.70
CA GLU A 350 16.71 -21.61 18.81
C GLU A 350 17.97 -22.50 18.69
N TYR A 351 18.64 -22.72 19.84
CA TYR A 351 19.57 -23.84 20.10
C TYR A 351 19.12 -24.60 21.31
#